data_bb14f8b4156587d8d956e05c36a15321
#
_entry.id   bb14f8b4156587d8d956e05c36a15321
#
_cell.length_a   1.000
_cell.length_b   1.000
_cell.length_c   1.000
_cell.angle_alpha   90.00
_cell.angle_beta   90.00
_cell.angle_gamma   90.00
#
_symmetry.space_group_name_H-M   'P 1'
#
loop_
_entity.id
_entity.type
_entity.pdbx_description
1 polymer ?
#
loop_
_entity_poly.entity_id
_entity_poly.type
_entity_poly.pdbx_seq_one_letter_code
_entity_poly.pdbx_strand_id
1 'polypeptide(L)'
;MTPSVDSLLLGAAAAAAVVLGLGWLAHRVLLLGLKAPRVPHDCGPHDLGLPAASVRELSIAGMRGKRLFAWLVTPDVATAAPHPAVLVMHGWGSNAAMMLPVVAPLREAGFSVLLLDARCHGRSDDEDFASMPRFAEDIAAGLGVLRAQPGVDPGRIGLIGHSVGAAATLLHASRDPAVRAVVSISAFAHPGELMRAWLSRARIPYPVIGWAILRHVERTIGARFAAIAPLATVRRVGCPVLLVHGRHDATVPFSDAERLAAAAPHATLLAVDGDHDLRDALAPFTDELVAFLIAATRAPALADA
;
A
#
# COMPACT_ATOMS: atom_id res chain seq x y z
N MET A 1 49.46 -27.52 -28.36
CA MET A 1 49.86 -27.03 -27.00
C MET A 1 48.62 -27.09 -26.11
N THR A 2 48.59 -27.99 -25.15
CA THR A 2 47.50 -28.03 -24.14
C THR A 2 47.71 -26.90 -23.15
N PRO A 3 46.65 -26.16 -22.79
CA PRO A 3 46.79 -25.10 -21.79
C PRO A 3 47.23 -25.67 -20.44
N SER A 4 48.08 -24.93 -19.71
CA SER A 4 48.49 -25.36 -18.37
C SER A 4 47.31 -25.30 -17.38
N VAL A 5 47.37 -26.09 -16.31
CA VAL A 5 46.33 -26.12 -15.29
C VAL A 5 46.13 -24.73 -14.71
N ASP A 6 47.20 -23.97 -14.51
CA ASP A 6 47.13 -22.58 -13.98
C ASP A 6 46.41 -21.65 -14.94
N SER A 7 46.58 -21.76 -16.26
CA SER A 7 45.84 -20.94 -17.23
C SER A 7 44.36 -21.28 -17.28
N LEU A 8 43.97 -22.53 -17.06
CA LEU A 8 42.56 -22.94 -16.94
C LEU A 8 41.93 -22.43 -15.67
N LEU A 9 42.65 -22.47 -14.54
CA LEU A 9 42.17 -21.95 -13.26
C LEU A 9 41.99 -20.43 -13.29
N LEU A 10 42.94 -19.70 -13.90
CA LEU A 10 42.82 -18.25 -14.10
C LEU A 10 41.63 -17.89 -14.99
N GLY A 11 41.43 -18.63 -16.08
CA GLY A 11 40.29 -18.43 -16.98
C GLY A 11 38.96 -18.70 -16.30
N ALA A 12 38.86 -19.76 -15.47
CA ALA A 12 37.65 -20.07 -14.68
C ALA A 12 37.37 -19.00 -13.63
N ALA A 13 38.41 -18.50 -12.93
CA ALA A 13 38.26 -17.44 -11.94
C ALA A 13 37.81 -16.13 -12.61
N ALA A 14 38.37 -15.77 -13.76
CA ALA A 14 37.95 -14.60 -14.52
C ALA A 14 36.50 -14.71 -14.98
N ALA A 15 36.09 -15.86 -15.51
CA ALA A 15 34.70 -16.10 -15.91
C ALA A 15 33.74 -16.01 -14.70
N ALA A 16 34.11 -16.59 -13.58
CA ALA A 16 33.31 -16.49 -12.33
C ALA A 16 33.18 -15.03 -11.86
N ALA A 17 34.25 -14.26 -11.89
CA ALA A 17 34.22 -12.83 -11.53
C ALA A 17 33.30 -12.02 -12.44
N VAL A 18 33.33 -12.29 -13.77
CA VAL A 18 32.40 -11.65 -14.73
C VAL A 18 30.95 -12.01 -14.44
N VAL A 19 30.64 -13.29 -14.20
CA VAL A 19 29.27 -13.74 -13.89
C VAL A 19 28.76 -13.10 -12.60
N LEU A 20 29.58 -13.05 -11.54
CA LEU A 20 29.23 -12.41 -10.28
C LEU A 20 29.02 -10.90 -10.45
N GLY A 21 29.89 -10.23 -11.21
CA GLY A 21 29.76 -8.79 -11.52
C GLY A 21 28.48 -8.49 -12.30
N LEU A 22 28.14 -9.28 -13.31
CA LEU A 22 26.89 -9.13 -14.06
C LEU A 22 25.66 -9.41 -13.18
N GLY A 23 25.72 -10.43 -12.31
CA GLY A 23 24.67 -10.73 -11.35
C GLY A 23 24.45 -9.59 -10.35
N TRP A 24 25.53 -9.03 -9.84
CA TRP A 24 25.48 -7.85 -8.96
C TRP A 24 24.88 -6.63 -9.66
N LEU A 25 25.32 -6.33 -10.89
CA LEU A 25 24.80 -5.21 -11.69
C LEU A 25 23.30 -5.41 -11.97
N ALA A 26 22.88 -6.60 -12.38
CA ALA A 26 21.48 -6.92 -12.61
C ALA A 26 20.64 -6.73 -11.34
N HIS A 27 21.15 -7.14 -10.19
CA HIS A 27 20.50 -6.90 -8.89
C HIS A 27 20.38 -5.41 -8.57
N ARG A 28 21.44 -4.61 -8.79
CA ARG A 28 21.41 -3.16 -8.58
C ARG A 28 20.39 -2.47 -9.48
N VAL A 29 20.31 -2.84 -10.76
CA VAL A 29 19.32 -2.33 -11.72
C VAL A 29 17.90 -2.68 -11.26
N LEU A 30 17.68 -3.91 -10.80
CA LEU A 30 16.40 -4.33 -10.26
C LEU A 30 16.00 -3.49 -9.03
N LEU A 31 16.91 -3.27 -8.08
CA LEU A 31 16.62 -2.43 -6.90
C LEU A 31 16.24 -1.00 -7.31
N LEU A 32 16.93 -0.42 -8.30
CA LEU A 32 16.55 0.89 -8.83
C LEU A 32 15.15 0.89 -9.45
N GLY A 33 14.77 -0.18 -10.16
CA GLY A 33 13.41 -0.36 -10.70
C GLY A 33 12.34 -0.58 -9.63
N LEU A 34 12.74 -1.01 -8.41
CA LEU A 34 11.86 -1.15 -7.26
C LEU A 34 11.86 0.09 -6.35
N LYS A 35 12.45 1.21 -6.77
CA LYS A 35 12.30 2.51 -6.14
C LYS A 35 11.31 3.35 -6.93
N ALA A 36 10.29 3.84 -6.24
CA ALA A 36 9.41 4.84 -6.82
C ALA A 36 10.11 6.22 -6.88
N PRO A 37 9.78 7.06 -7.85
CA PRO A 37 10.17 8.47 -7.80
C PRO A 37 9.68 9.08 -6.49
N ARG A 38 10.54 9.81 -5.79
CA ARG A 38 10.13 10.53 -4.59
C ARG A 38 9.46 11.83 -5.00
N VAL A 39 8.18 11.95 -4.72
CA VAL A 39 7.38 13.15 -4.97
C VAL A 39 7.28 13.93 -3.65
N PRO A 40 7.66 15.23 -3.61
CA PRO A 40 7.46 16.07 -2.44
C PRO A 40 5.96 16.32 -2.21
N HIS A 41 5.60 16.71 -0.98
CA HIS A 41 4.25 17.23 -0.72
C HIS A 41 4.10 18.59 -1.40
N ASP A 42 3.08 18.73 -2.20
CA ASP A 42 2.65 19.99 -2.85
C ASP A 42 1.59 20.72 -2.02
N CYS A 43 0.90 19.98 -1.14
CA CYS A 43 -0.10 20.48 -0.20
C CYS A 43 -0.12 19.61 1.07
N GLY A 44 -0.89 20.05 2.07
CA GLY A 44 -1.04 19.35 3.34
C GLY A 44 -2.40 19.60 4.00
N PRO A 45 -2.69 19.00 5.15
CA PRO A 45 -3.96 19.19 5.86
C PRO A 45 -4.25 20.65 6.24
N HIS A 46 -3.23 21.49 6.36
CA HIS A 46 -3.41 22.92 6.64
C HIS A 46 -4.08 23.66 5.48
N ASP A 47 -3.89 23.19 4.24
CA ASP A 47 -4.49 23.80 3.03
C ASP A 47 -6.00 23.49 2.92
N LEU A 48 -6.50 22.56 3.73
CA LEU A 48 -7.94 22.24 3.82
C LEU A 48 -8.71 23.22 4.73
N GLY A 49 -8.07 24.27 5.24
CA GLY A 49 -8.70 25.22 6.17
C GLY A 49 -8.98 24.63 7.56
N LEU A 50 -8.36 23.51 7.91
CA LEU A 50 -8.55 22.87 9.21
C LEU A 50 -7.88 23.68 10.33
N PRO A 51 -8.44 23.69 11.56
CA PRO A 51 -7.80 24.31 12.70
C PRO A 51 -6.39 23.76 12.93
N ALA A 52 -5.39 24.62 13.09
CA ALA A 52 -4.00 24.19 13.26
C ALA A 52 -3.82 23.22 14.45
N ALA A 53 -4.60 23.39 15.52
CA ALA A 53 -4.58 22.50 16.69
C ALA A 53 -5.08 21.07 16.39
N SER A 54 -5.84 20.86 15.30
CA SER A 54 -6.33 19.55 14.88
C SER A 54 -5.34 18.76 14.04
N VAL A 55 -4.23 19.36 13.59
CA VAL A 55 -3.24 18.74 12.71
C VAL A 55 -1.90 18.61 13.42
N ARG A 56 -1.34 17.41 13.45
CA ARG A 56 0.00 17.16 14.00
C ARG A 56 0.85 16.38 13.02
N GLU A 57 2.09 16.78 12.83
CA GLU A 57 3.10 15.99 12.16
C GLU A 57 3.70 14.99 13.14
N LEU A 58 3.80 13.73 12.72
CA LEU A 58 4.36 12.65 13.51
C LEU A 58 5.58 12.06 12.82
N SER A 59 6.57 11.66 13.62
CA SER A 59 7.69 10.83 13.22
C SER A 59 7.50 9.45 13.88
N ILE A 60 7.22 8.44 13.07
CA ILE A 60 6.87 7.09 13.53
C ILE A 60 8.09 6.18 13.36
N ALA A 61 8.44 5.44 14.40
CA ALA A 61 9.48 4.42 14.31
C ALA A 61 8.98 3.22 13.48
N GLY A 62 9.53 3.07 12.29
CA GLY A 62 9.27 1.96 11.39
C GLY A 62 10.27 0.80 11.56
N MET A 63 10.08 -0.24 10.76
CA MET A 63 11.00 -1.38 10.73
C MET A 63 12.40 -0.99 10.27
N ARG A 64 13.40 -1.76 10.68
CA ARG A 64 14.82 -1.57 10.30
C ARG A 64 15.39 -0.18 10.64
N GLY A 65 14.90 0.43 11.73
CA GLY A 65 15.37 1.74 12.20
C GLY A 65 14.98 2.92 11.31
N LYS A 66 14.03 2.75 10.39
CA LYS A 66 13.51 3.80 9.52
C LYS A 66 12.49 4.66 10.27
N ARG A 67 12.46 5.95 9.96
CA ARG A 67 11.43 6.88 10.43
C ARG A 67 10.42 7.11 9.34
N LEU A 68 9.15 6.99 9.69
CA LEU A 68 8.05 7.28 8.79
C LEU A 68 7.44 8.62 9.16
N PHE A 69 7.10 9.40 8.15
CA PHE A 69 6.37 10.64 8.30
C PHE A 69 4.87 10.39 8.25
N ALA A 70 4.09 11.06 9.08
CA ALA A 70 2.65 11.04 9.02
C ALA A 70 2.03 12.38 9.45
N TRP A 71 0.85 12.70 8.91
CA TRP A 71 -0.06 13.67 9.48
C TRP A 71 -1.14 12.95 10.28
N LEU A 72 -1.35 13.38 11.52
CA LEU A 72 -2.50 13.00 12.31
C LEU A 72 -3.47 14.18 12.37
N VAL A 73 -4.68 13.97 11.86
CA VAL A 73 -5.77 14.93 11.92
C VAL A 73 -6.82 14.41 12.90
N THR A 74 -7.13 15.20 13.93
CA THR A 74 -8.12 14.84 14.95
C THR A 74 -9.48 15.46 14.64
N PRO A 75 -10.60 14.82 15.06
CA PRO A 75 -11.94 15.37 14.87
C PRO A 75 -12.17 16.65 15.69
N ASP A 76 -13.21 17.40 15.34
CA ASP A 76 -13.52 18.70 15.95
C ASP A 76 -14.17 18.59 17.32
N VAL A 77 -14.50 17.39 17.72
CA VAL A 77 -15.36 17.19 18.88
C VAL A 77 -14.50 17.02 20.12
N ALA A 78 -14.76 17.87 21.10
CA ALA A 78 -14.54 17.54 22.52
C ALA A 78 -15.45 16.32 22.87
N THR A 79 -15.24 15.18 22.22
CA THR A 79 -15.95 13.96 22.55
C THR A 79 -15.38 13.43 23.85
N ALA A 80 -16.21 13.39 24.86
CA ALA A 80 -15.89 12.78 26.16
C ALA A 80 -15.66 11.26 26.06
N ALA A 81 -15.85 10.67 24.89
CA ALA A 81 -15.74 9.24 24.63
C ALA A 81 -14.65 8.93 23.58
N PRO A 82 -13.99 7.79 23.66
CA PRO A 82 -13.07 7.34 22.63
C PRO A 82 -13.76 7.29 21.25
N HIS A 83 -13.09 7.82 20.22
CA HIS A 83 -13.61 7.97 18.87
C HIS A 83 -12.89 7.02 17.88
N PRO A 84 -13.54 6.68 16.74
CA PRO A 84 -12.92 5.81 15.74
C PRO A 84 -11.76 6.50 15.04
N ALA A 85 -10.91 5.70 14.39
CA ALA A 85 -9.80 6.23 13.63
C ALA A 85 -9.61 5.46 12.31
N VAL A 86 -8.94 6.11 11.36
CA VAL A 86 -8.59 5.52 10.06
C VAL A 86 -7.12 5.81 9.76
N LEU A 87 -6.37 4.77 9.36
CA LEU A 87 -5.07 4.93 8.72
C LEU A 87 -5.25 4.95 7.20
N VAL A 88 -4.64 5.93 6.56
CA VAL A 88 -4.74 6.17 5.12
C VAL A 88 -3.37 6.01 4.48
N MET A 89 -3.28 5.15 3.45
CA MET A 89 -2.05 4.79 2.75
C MET A 89 -2.16 5.10 1.26
N HIS A 90 -1.20 5.88 0.75
CA HIS A 90 -1.10 6.28 -0.66
C HIS A 90 -0.59 5.15 -1.58
N GLY A 91 -0.57 5.41 -2.89
CA GLY A 91 -0.05 4.52 -3.94
C GLY A 91 1.45 4.67 -4.22
N TRP A 92 1.95 3.87 -5.16
CA TRP A 92 3.34 3.90 -5.62
C TRP A 92 3.67 5.23 -6.31
N GLY A 93 4.83 5.82 -5.97
CA GLY A 93 5.29 7.08 -6.56
C GLY A 93 4.46 8.30 -6.14
N SER A 94 3.70 8.19 -5.06
CA SER A 94 2.89 9.25 -4.48
C SER A 94 3.29 9.51 -3.02
N ASN A 95 2.47 10.22 -2.27
CA ASN A 95 2.66 10.51 -0.85
C ASN A 95 1.31 10.77 -0.17
N ALA A 96 1.34 11.05 1.13
CA ALA A 96 0.15 11.29 1.95
C ALA A 96 -0.75 12.43 1.43
N ALA A 97 -0.21 13.44 0.75
CA ALA A 97 -0.99 14.56 0.22
C ALA A 97 -2.01 14.13 -0.84
N MET A 98 -1.71 13.06 -1.61
CA MET A 98 -2.67 12.48 -2.56
C MET A 98 -3.99 12.09 -1.89
N MET A 99 -3.94 11.71 -0.62
CA MET A 99 -5.10 11.18 0.11
C MET A 99 -5.87 12.25 0.90
N LEU A 100 -5.51 13.53 0.78
CA LEU A 100 -6.18 14.64 1.47
C LEU A 100 -7.70 14.75 1.21
N PRO A 101 -8.24 14.41 0.03
CA PRO A 101 -9.68 14.50 -0.22
C PRO A 101 -10.56 13.71 0.77
N VAL A 102 -10.06 12.63 1.38
CA VAL A 102 -10.84 11.86 2.36
C VAL A 102 -10.81 12.45 3.77
N VAL A 103 -9.96 13.45 4.04
CA VAL A 103 -9.69 13.95 5.41
C VAL A 103 -10.88 14.69 5.98
N ALA A 104 -11.38 15.72 5.28
CA ALA A 104 -12.47 16.57 5.80
C ALA A 104 -13.73 15.75 6.11
N PRO A 105 -14.25 14.90 5.19
CA PRO A 105 -15.44 14.09 5.45
C PRO A 105 -15.26 13.11 6.62
N LEU A 106 -14.09 12.47 6.73
CA LEU A 106 -13.83 11.55 7.86
C LEU A 106 -13.73 12.29 9.18
N ARG A 107 -13.08 13.45 9.20
CA ARG A 107 -12.98 14.30 10.38
C ARG A 107 -14.35 14.79 10.85
N GLU A 108 -15.20 15.24 9.93
CA GLU A 108 -16.59 15.67 10.20
C GLU A 108 -17.42 14.50 10.74
N ALA A 109 -17.18 13.28 10.28
CA ALA A 109 -17.80 12.05 10.78
C ALA A 109 -17.24 11.60 12.15
N GLY A 110 -16.27 12.32 12.72
CA GLY A 110 -15.71 12.07 14.04
C GLY A 110 -14.54 11.09 14.08
N PHE A 111 -13.89 10.82 12.94
CA PHE A 111 -12.69 9.97 12.88
C PHE A 111 -11.41 10.78 13.12
N SER A 112 -10.46 10.21 13.86
CA SER A 112 -9.04 10.58 13.69
C SER A 112 -8.51 9.97 12.43
N VAL A 113 -7.76 10.76 11.63
CA VAL A 113 -7.20 10.34 10.34
C VAL A 113 -5.69 10.39 10.40
N LEU A 114 -5.02 9.25 10.23
CA LEU A 114 -3.56 9.16 10.11
C LEU A 114 -3.19 8.95 8.64
N LEU A 115 -2.67 10.01 8.00
CA LEU A 115 -2.13 9.94 6.64
C LEU A 115 -0.65 9.60 6.74
N LEU A 116 -0.23 8.46 6.18
CA LEU A 116 1.12 7.94 6.34
C LEU A 116 1.88 7.96 5.01
N ASP A 117 3.10 8.53 5.01
CA ASP A 117 4.06 8.29 3.95
C ASP A 117 4.72 6.93 4.15
N ALA A 118 4.63 6.06 3.18
CA ALA A 118 5.39 4.82 3.18
C ALA A 118 6.90 5.11 3.04
N ARG A 119 7.76 4.21 3.51
CA ARG A 119 9.22 4.32 3.28
C ARG A 119 9.53 4.51 1.80
N CYS A 120 10.59 5.22 1.47
CA CYS A 120 10.99 5.65 0.13
C CYS A 120 10.04 6.67 -0.53
N HIS A 121 9.00 7.16 0.15
CA HIS A 121 8.02 8.10 -0.37
C HIS A 121 7.92 9.35 0.53
N GLY A 122 7.45 10.45 -0.07
CA GLY A 122 7.20 11.70 0.64
C GLY A 122 8.35 12.12 1.55
N ARG A 123 8.08 12.31 2.84
CA ARG A 123 9.03 12.73 3.88
C ARG A 123 9.57 11.57 4.73
N SER A 124 9.14 10.33 4.46
CA SER A 124 9.66 9.14 5.14
C SER A 124 11.10 8.80 4.72
N ASP A 125 11.83 8.09 5.59
CA ASP A 125 13.21 7.68 5.31
C ASP A 125 13.31 6.80 4.07
N ASP A 126 14.45 6.88 3.38
CA ASP A 126 14.77 6.06 2.22
C ASP A 126 15.27 4.67 2.62
N GLU A 127 15.06 3.69 1.75
CA GLU A 127 15.59 2.33 1.87
C GLU A 127 16.01 1.81 0.48
N ASP A 128 16.61 0.62 0.42
CA ASP A 128 17.14 0.06 -0.83
C ASP A 128 16.07 -0.10 -1.92
N PHE A 129 14.85 -0.44 -1.51
CA PHE A 129 13.68 -0.57 -2.39
C PHE A 129 12.37 -0.39 -1.62
N ALA A 130 11.29 -0.11 -2.34
CA ALA A 130 9.93 -0.18 -1.84
C ALA A 130 9.24 -1.45 -2.34
N SER A 131 8.23 -1.93 -1.62
CA SER A 131 7.41 -3.08 -2.03
C SER A 131 6.10 -3.12 -1.25
N MET A 132 5.10 -3.78 -1.79
CA MET A 132 3.81 -3.95 -1.11
C MET A 132 3.96 -4.57 0.31
N PRO A 133 4.78 -5.61 0.56
CA PRO A 133 5.03 -6.08 1.93
C PRO A 133 5.62 -5.01 2.85
N ARG A 134 6.50 -4.14 2.34
CA ARG A 134 7.07 -3.03 3.13
C ARG A 134 6.04 -1.94 3.43
N PHE A 135 5.12 -1.67 2.51
CA PHE A 135 3.95 -0.82 2.79
C PHE A 135 3.09 -1.42 3.92
N ALA A 136 2.87 -2.74 3.92
CA ALA A 136 2.12 -3.39 4.99
C ALA A 136 2.84 -3.35 6.36
N GLU A 137 4.18 -3.40 6.38
CA GLU A 137 4.98 -3.16 7.59
C GLU A 137 4.85 -1.72 8.09
N ASP A 138 4.81 -0.73 7.18
CA ASP A 138 4.64 0.68 7.52
C ASP A 138 3.23 0.94 8.07
N ILE A 139 2.21 0.31 7.49
CA ILE A 139 0.83 0.30 8.03
C ILE A 139 0.83 -0.24 9.45
N ALA A 140 1.52 -1.35 9.73
CA ALA A 140 1.61 -1.92 11.08
C ALA A 140 2.22 -0.93 12.08
N ALA A 141 3.30 -0.23 11.70
CA ALA A 141 3.92 0.79 12.54
C ALA A 141 2.98 1.97 12.78
N GLY A 142 2.31 2.46 11.73
CA GLY A 142 1.32 3.53 11.82
C GLY A 142 0.15 3.17 12.72
N LEU A 143 -0.39 1.95 12.61
CA LEU A 143 -1.46 1.45 13.46
C LEU A 143 -1.05 1.34 14.93
N GLY A 144 0.19 0.94 15.21
CA GLY A 144 0.71 0.92 16.58
C GLY A 144 0.66 2.30 17.23
N VAL A 145 1.05 3.34 16.48
CA VAL A 145 1.00 4.73 16.95
C VAL A 145 -0.46 5.23 17.04
N LEU A 146 -1.29 4.91 16.05
CA LEU A 146 -2.70 5.36 16.03
C LEU A 146 -3.50 4.77 17.19
N ARG A 147 -3.32 3.50 17.51
CA ARG A 147 -3.94 2.82 18.67
C ARG A 147 -3.55 3.42 20.02
N ALA A 148 -2.36 4.01 20.10
CA ALA A 148 -1.85 4.64 21.30
C ALA A 148 -2.21 6.12 21.43
N GLN A 149 -2.92 6.73 20.44
CA GLN A 149 -3.29 8.13 20.51
C GLN A 149 -4.38 8.36 21.57
N PRO A 150 -4.24 9.42 22.39
CA PRO A 150 -5.29 9.83 23.30
C PRO A 150 -6.61 10.07 22.56
N GLY A 151 -7.71 9.55 23.10
CA GLY A 151 -9.05 9.71 22.53
C GLY A 151 -9.38 8.75 21.39
N VAL A 152 -8.44 7.98 20.84
CA VAL A 152 -8.73 6.95 19.84
C VAL A 152 -9.20 5.67 20.53
N ASP A 153 -10.28 5.09 20.01
CA ASP A 153 -10.72 3.73 20.38
C ASP A 153 -9.93 2.70 19.56
N PRO A 154 -9.01 1.94 20.17
CA PRO A 154 -8.18 0.97 19.45
C PRO A 154 -8.99 -0.19 18.85
N GLY A 155 -10.21 -0.42 19.33
CA GLY A 155 -11.14 -1.42 18.79
C GLY A 155 -11.98 -0.91 17.61
N ARG A 156 -11.81 0.34 17.15
CA ARG A 156 -12.63 0.98 16.12
C ARG A 156 -11.76 1.63 15.03
N ILE A 157 -10.80 0.86 14.49
CA ILE A 157 -9.85 1.37 13.50
C ILE A 157 -10.09 0.73 12.14
N GLY A 158 -10.25 1.60 11.12
CA GLY A 158 -10.31 1.23 9.70
C GLY A 158 -9.01 1.53 8.95
N LEU A 159 -8.91 0.98 7.75
CA LEU A 159 -7.84 1.24 6.79
C LEU A 159 -8.42 1.78 5.49
N ILE A 160 -7.77 2.76 4.90
CA ILE A 160 -7.99 3.19 3.52
C ILE A 160 -6.67 3.08 2.78
N GLY A 161 -6.67 2.54 1.57
CA GLY A 161 -5.47 2.51 0.74
C GLY A 161 -5.79 2.75 -0.72
N HIS A 162 -4.80 3.29 -1.46
CA HIS A 162 -4.89 3.48 -2.90
C HIS A 162 -3.82 2.63 -3.61
N SER A 163 -4.19 1.94 -4.70
CA SER A 163 -3.29 1.18 -5.57
C SER A 163 -2.42 0.18 -4.79
N VAL A 164 -1.08 0.34 -4.75
CA VAL A 164 -0.18 -0.48 -3.92
C VAL A 164 -0.54 -0.35 -2.43
N GLY A 165 -0.93 0.83 -1.96
CA GLY A 165 -1.44 1.04 -0.60
C GLY A 165 -2.71 0.25 -0.33
N ALA A 166 -3.62 0.16 -1.29
CA ALA A 166 -4.83 -0.66 -1.20
C ALA A 166 -4.51 -2.16 -1.10
N ALA A 167 -3.58 -2.64 -1.91
CA ALA A 167 -3.09 -4.02 -1.83
C ALA A 167 -2.40 -4.30 -0.49
N ALA A 168 -1.66 -3.33 0.04
CA ALA A 168 -0.97 -3.43 1.33
C ALA A 168 -1.95 -3.41 2.52
N THR A 169 -3.05 -2.63 2.45
CA THR A 169 -4.09 -2.65 3.48
C THR A 169 -4.80 -4.00 3.55
N LEU A 170 -5.13 -4.62 2.39
CA LEU A 170 -5.67 -5.98 2.33
C LEU A 170 -4.68 -7.01 2.89
N LEU A 171 -3.39 -6.88 2.55
CA LEU A 171 -2.35 -7.77 3.08
C LEU A 171 -2.22 -7.63 4.60
N HIS A 172 -2.22 -6.39 5.13
CA HIS A 172 -2.14 -6.16 6.57
C HIS A 172 -3.39 -6.69 7.29
N ALA A 173 -4.59 -6.32 6.84
CA ALA A 173 -5.85 -6.73 7.44
C ALA A 173 -6.05 -8.27 7.42
N SER A 174 -5.49 -8.97 6.41
CA SER A 174 -5.50 -10.44 6.38
C SER A 174 -4.69 -11.11 7.50
N ARG A 175 -3.92 -10.32 8.28
CA ARG A 175 -3.02 -10.76 9.36
C ARG A 175 -3.34 -10.11 10.70
N ASP A 176 -4.17 -9.07 10.71
CA ASP A 176 -4.53 -8.30 11.90
C ASP A 176 -6.06 -8.27 12.07
N PRO A 177 -6.63 -9.16 12.90
CA PRO A 177 -8.06 -9.24 13.13
C PRO A 177 -8.62 -8.04 13.92
N ALA A 178 -7.75 -7.17 14.47
CA ALA A 178 -8.19 -5.94 15.15
C ALA A 178 -8.57 -4.81 14.17
N VAL A 179 -8.28 -4.96 12.87
CA VAL A 179 -8.78 -4.05 11.83
C VAL A 179 -10.28 -4.26 11.63
N ARG A 180 -11.06 -3.17 11.65
CA ARG A 180 -12.52 -3.21 11.66
C ARG A 180 -13.16 -2.97 10.29
N ALA A 181 -12.44 -2.33 9.38
CA ALA A 181 -12.90 -2.02 8.03
C ALA A 181 -11.71 -1.81 7.09
N VAL A 182 -11.87 -2.16 5.82
CA VAL A 182 -10.90 -1.83 4.77
C VAL A 182 -11.62 -1.18 3.61
N VAL A 183 -11.14 0.01 3.20
CA VAL A 183 -11.48 0.64 1.92
C VAL A 183 -10.27 0.49 1.00
N SER A 184 -10.43 -0.27 -0.06
CA SER A 184 -9.38 -0.62 -1.01
C SER A 184 -9.67 0.03 -2.36
N ILE A 185 -8.93 1.12 -2.67
CA ILE A 185 -9.15 1.96 -3.86
C ILE A 185 -8.17 1.57 -4.96
N SER A 186 -8.66 1.20 -6.13
CA SER A 186 -7.87 0.86 -7.34
C SER A 186 -6.82 -0.24 -7.10
N ALA A 187 -7.13 -1.26 -6.29
CA ALA A 187 -6.21 -2.37 -6.03
C ALA A 187 -6.12 -3.32 -7.23
N PHE A 188 -4.90 -3.73 -7.56
CA PHE A 188 -4.67 -4.82 -8.52
C PHE A 188 -5.00 -6.19 -7.90
N ALA A 189 -5.40 -7.14 -8.73
CA ALA A 189 -5.72 -8.50 -8.27
C ALA A 189 -4.46 -9.33 -7.94
N HIS A 190 -3.39 -9.21 -8.74
CA HIS A 190 -2.19 -10.01 -8.58
C HIS A 190 -0.90 -9.26 -9.00
N PRO A 191 0.09 -9.07 -8.11
CA PRO A 191 1.29 -8.27 -8.40
C PRO A 191 2.11 -8.83 -9.56
N GLY A 192 2.18 -10.15 -9.72
CA GLY A 192 2.89 -10.78 -10.84
C GLY A 192 2.24 -10.50 -12.19
N GLU A 193 0.92 -10.37 -12.26
CA GLU A 193 0.20 -10.02 -13.50
C GLU A 193 0.46 -8.57 -13.86
N LEU A 194 0.36 -7.65 -12.90
CA LEU A 194 0.68 -6.24 -13.08
C LEU A 194 2.12 -6.05 -13.58
N MET A 195 3.09 -6.71 -12.95
CA MET A 195 4.49 -6.64 -13.38
C MET A 195 4.73 -7.26 -14.76
N ARG A 196 4.02 -8.34 -15.12
CA ARG A 196 4.07 -8.89 -16.49
C ARG A 196 3.57 -7.88 -17.52
N ALA A 197 2.49 -7.16 -17.22
CA ALA A 197 1.98 -6.12 -18.11
C ALA A 197 3.03 -5.00 -18.31
N TRP A 198 3.73 -4.59 -17.25
CA TRP A 198 4.82 -3.62 -17.36
C TRP A 198 6.00 -4.13 -18.16
N LEU A 199 6.44 -5.40 -17.97
CA LEU A 199 7.50 -6.02 -18.77
C LEU A 199 7.11 -6.09 -20.25
N SER A 200 5.85 -6.42 -20.55
CA SER A 200 5.33 -6.46 -21.92
C SER A 200 5.35 -5.07 -22.57
N ARG A 201 4.93 -4.02 -21.85
CA ARG A 201 5.02 -2.62 -22.31
C ARG A 201 6.48 -2.20 -22.58
N ALA A 202 7.41 -2.69 -21.76
CA ALA A 202 8.86 -2.50 -21.96
C ALA A 202 9.47 -3.43 -23.03
N ARG A 203 8.66 -4.24 -23.73
CA ARG A 203 9.07 -5.21 -24.74
C ARG A 203 10.08 -6.26 -24.23
N ILE A 204 10.01 -6.60 -22.95
CA ILE A 204 10.85 -7.66 -22.33
C ILE A 204 10.16 -9.01 -22.50
N PRO A 205 10.79 -9.99 -23.22
CA PRO A 205 10.22 -11.30 -23.43
C PRO A 205 10.02 -12.05 -22.11
N TYR A 206 8.77 -12.49 -21.85
CA TYR A 206 8.43 -13.10 -20.57
C TYR A 206 9.02 -14.52 -20.39
N PRO A 207 9.03 -15.45 -21.40
CA PRO A 207 9.28 -16.87 -21.13
C PRO A 207 10.63 -17.18 -20.44
N VAL A 208 11.65 -16.35 -20.63
CA VAL A 208 12.97 -16.54 -20.01
C VAL A 208 13.34 -15.32 -19.17
N ILE A 209 13.51 -14.15 -19.80
CA ILE A 209 14.02 -12.95 -19.15
C ILE A 209 13.01 -12.42 -18.13
N GLY A 210 11.77 -12.22 -18.52
CA GLY A 210 10.72 -11.72 -17.65
C GLY A 210 10.44 -12.65 -16.48
N TRP A 211 10.43 -13.98 -16.71
CA TRP A 211 10.33 -14.97 -15.64
C TRP A 211 11.47 -14.85 -14.64
N ALA A 212 12.72 -14.77 -15.12
CA ALA A 212 13.89 -14.64 -14.25
C ALA A 212 13.84 -13.35 -13.43
N ILE A 213 13.44 -12.21 -14.04
CA ILE A 213 13.24 -10.94 -13.36
C ILE A 213 12.21 -11.09 -12.23
N LEU A 214 11.01 -11.63 -12.54
CA LEU A 214 9.95 -11.76 -11.52
C LEU A 214 10.36 -12.71 -10.39
N ARG A 215 11.07 -13.79 -10.70
CA ARG A 215 11.63 -14.68 -9.67
C ARG A 215 12.68 -14.01 -8.81
N HIS A 216 13.49 -13.11 -9.41
CA HIS A 216 14.46 -12.32 -8.65
C HIS A 216 13.77 -11.28 -7.78
N VAL A 217 12.71 -10.62 -8.27
CA VAL A 217 11.86 -9.72 -7.46
C VAL A 217 11.29 -10.46 -6.25
N GLU A 218 10.65 -11.63 -6.44
CA GLU A 218 10.10 -12.42 -5.32
C GLU A 218 11.16 -12.74 -4.25
N ARG A 219 12.40 -13.09 -4.67
CA ARG A 219 13.52 -13.33 -3.73
C ARG A 219 13.92 -12.04 -3.00
N THR A 220 13.98 -10.92 -3.72
CA THR A 220 14.38 -9.62 -3.17
C THR A 220 13.37 -9.09 -2.16
N ILE A 221 12.08 -9.19 -2.46
CA ILE A 221 11.01 -8.74 -1.53
C ILE A 221 10.72 -9.76 -0.42
N GLY A 222 11.32 -10.95 -0.48
CA GLY A 222 11.15 -12.01 0.52
C GLY A 222 9.76 -12.67 0.53
N ALA A 223 9.00 -12.54 -0.57
CA ALA A 223 7.63 -13.06 -0.64
C ALA A 223 7.29 -13.57 -2.06
N ARG A 224 6.50 -14.65 -2.13
CA ARG A 224 5.90 -15.11 -3.37
C ARG A 224 4.71 -14.22 -3.73
N PHE A 225 4.61 -13.81 -5.00
CA PHE A 225 3.49 -12.99 -5.46
C PHE A 225 2.13 -13.63 -5.14
N ALA A 226 2.00 -14.93 -5.34
CA ALA A 226 0.76 -15.64 -5.06
C ALA A 226 0.36 -15.59 -3.57
N ALA A 227 1.32 -15.56 -2.64
CA ALA A 227 1.04 -15.52 -1.21
C ALA A 227 0.57 -14.14 -0.72
N ILE A 228 1.04 -13.07 -1.40
CA ILE A 228 0.72 -11.69 -1.05
C ILE A 228 -0.31 -11.05 -1.98
N ALA A 229 -0.73 -11.75 -3.04
CA ALA A 229 -1.70 -11.23 -4.00
C ALA A 229 -3.01 -10.78 -3.30
N PRO A 230 -3.56 -9.61 -3.62
CA PRO A 230 -4.88 -9.19 -3.12
C PRO A 230 -5.97 -10.25 -3.29
N LEU A 231 -5.98 -11.00 -4.39
CA LEU A 231 -6.88 -12.15 -4.58
C LEU A 231 -6.77 -13.24 -3.50
N ALA A 232 -5.57 -13.42 -2.93
CA ALA A 232 -5.35 -14.39 -1.87
C ALA A 232 -5.60 -13.77 -0.48
N THR A 233 -5.28 -12.48 -0.31
CA THR A 233 -5.36 -11.81 0.98
C THR A 233 -6.79 -11.38 1.31
N VAL A 234 -7.57 -10.88 0.35
CA VAL A 234 -8.95 -10.45 0.56
C VAL A 234 -9.83 -11.56 1.13
N ARG A 235 -9.59 -12.81 0.75
CA ARG A 235 -10.29 -14.00 1.28
C ARG A 235 -10.08 -14.24 2.78
N ARG A 236 -9.00 -13.69 3.33
CA ARG A 236 -8.59 -13.88 4.73
C ARG A 236 -8.81 -12.62 5.58
N VAL A 237 -9.33 -11.56 4.98
CA VAL A 237 -9.72 -10.36 5.73
C VAL A 237 -10.97 -10.67 6.52
N GLY A 238 -10.91 -10.56 7.86
CA GLY A 238 -12.00 -10.88 8.78
C GLY A 238 -12.94 -9.69 9.08
N CYS A 239 -12.91 -8.62 8.30
CA CYS A 239 -13.77 -7.45 8.47
C CYS A 239 -14.43 -7.06 7.14
N PRO A 240 -15.47 -6.20 7.15
CA PRO A 240 -16.05 -5.66 5.94
C PRO A 240 -15.01 -4.97 5.05
N VAL A 241 -15.11 -5.18 3.73
CA VAL A 241 -14.23 -4.60 2.71
C VAL A 241 -15.07 -3.82 1.70
N LEU A 242 -14.73 -2.56 1.45
CA LEU A 242 -15.23 -1.77 0.34
C LEU A 242 -14.14 -1.69 -0.74
N LEU A 243 -14.40 -2.29 -1.88
CA LEU A 243 -13.55 -2.20 -3.07
C LEU A 243 -14.06 -1.04 -3.92
N VAL A 244 -13.25 -0.02 -4.12
CA VAL A 244 -13.57 1.14 -4.98
C VAL A 244 -12.69 1.11 -6.21
N HIS A 245 -13.26 1.23 -7.41
CA HIS A 245 -12.47 1.15 -8.64
C HIS A 245 -13.05 1.97 -9.77
N GLY A 246 -12.17 2.68 -10.49
CA GLY A 246 -12.52 3.44 -11.67
C GLY A 246 -12.82 2.53 -12.88
N ARG A 247 -13.94 2.77 -13.56
CA ARG A 247 -14.32 1.99 -14.75
C ARG A 247 -13.35 2.18 -15.94
N HIS A 248 -12.64 3.31 -15.96
CA HIS A 248 -11.72 3.70 -17.02
C HIS A 248 -10.25 3.58 -16.59
N ASP A 249 -9.96 2.85 -15.50
CA ASP A 249 -8.60 2.66 -15.01
C ASP A 249 -7.74 1.91 -16.04
N ALA A 250 -6.81 2.64 -16.68
CA ALA A 250 -5.88 2.11 -17.67
C ALA A 250 -4.60 1.53 -17.03
N THR A 251 -4.38 1.75 -15.73
CA THR A 251 -3.22 1.26 -14.97
C THR A 251 -3.50 -0.11 -14.38
N VAL A 252 -4.65 -0.24 -13.71
CA VAL A 252 -5.17 -1.47 -13.13
C VAL A 252 -6.57 -1.69 -13.71
N PRO A 253 -6.79 -2.73 -14.54
CA PRO A 253 -8.07 -2.91 -15.21
C PRO A 253 -9.22 -3.16 -14.21
N PHE A 254 -10.40 -2.61 -14.50
CA PHE A 254 -11.60 -2.76 -13.67
C PHE A 254 -11.94 -4.23 -13.37
N SER A 255 -11.62 -5.13 -14.30
CA SER A 255 -11.77 -6.59 -14.10
C SER A 255 -11.00 -7.13 -12.89
N ASP A 256 -9.96 -6.44 -12.44
CA ASP A 256 -9.25 -6.83 -11.20
C ASP A 256 -10.15 -6.62 -9.97
N ALA A 257 -10.92 -5.52 -9.92
CA ALA A 257 -11.88 -5.28 -8.85
C ALA A 257 -13.03 -6.30 -8.88
N GLU A 258 -13.52 -6.67 -10.06
CA GLU A 258 -14.54 -7.71 -10.21
C GLU A 258 -14.02 -9.06 -9.69
N ARG A 259 -12.77 -9.42 -9.99
CA ARG A 259 -12.12 -10.64 -9.49
C ARG A 259 -11.95 -10.61 -7.96
N LEU A 260 -11.61 -9.46 -7.38
CA LEU A 260 -11.50 -9.30 -5.93
C LEU A 260 -12.86 -9.45 -5.25
N ALA A 261 -13.90 -8.82 -5.78
CA ALA A 261 -15.27 -8.94 -5.28
C ALA A 261 -15.78 -10.39 -5.36
N ALA A 262 -15.54 -11.07 -6.47
CA ALA A 262 -15.91 -12.48 -6.63
C ALA A 262 -15.12 -13.41 -5.68
N ALA A 263 -13.92 -13.03 -5.26
CA ALA A 263 -13.08 -13.79 -4.35
C ALA A 263 -13.49 -13.66 -2.87
N ALA A 264 -14.23 -12.60 -2.50
CA ALA A 264 -14.58 -12.26 -1.13
C ALA A 264 -16.06 -11.83 -1.05
N PRO A 265 -17.00 -12.75 -0.73
CA PRO A 265 -18.43 -12.45 -0.66
C PRO A 265 -18.80 -11.36 0.37
N HIS A 266 -17.93 -11.10 1.34
CA HIS A 266 -18.08 -10.02 2.34
C HIS A 266 -17.57 -8.65 1.84
N ALA A 267 -17.03 -8.58 0.62
CA ALA A 267 -16.60 -7.35 0.01
C ALA A 267 -17.70 -6.75 -0.87
N THR A 268 -17.92 -5.46 -0.74
CA THR A 268 -18.80 -4.66 -1.61
C THR A 268 -17.96 -3.97 -2.67
N LEU A 269 -18.39 -3.99 -3.92
CA LEU A 269 -17.74 -3.28 -5.02
C LEU A 269 -18.51 -2.00 -5.36
N LEU A 270 -17.83 -0.87 -5.22
CA LEU A 270 -18.26 0.45 -5.67
C LEU A 270 -17.51 0.81 -6.97
N ALA A 271 -18.24 0.79 -8.07
CA ALA A 271 -17.70 1.17 -9.38
C ALA A 271 -17.91 2.66 -9.64
N VAL A 272 -16.82 3.39 -9.84
CA VAL A 272 -16.79 4.83 -10.01
C VAL A 272 -16.51 5.18 -11.47
N ASP A 273 -17.12 6.23 -11.98
CA ASP A 273 -16.81 6.79 -13.31
C ASP A 273 -15.54 7.64 -13.22
N GLY A 274 -14.39 6.99 -13.37
CA GLY A 274 -13.06 7.58 -13.18
C GLY A 274 -11.94 6.68 -13.67
N ASP A 275 -10.73 7.19 -13.64
CA ASP A 275 -9.49 6.50 -14.00
C ASP A 275 -8.78 5.90 -12.75
N HIS A 276 -7.44 5.74 -12.81
CA HIS A 276 -6.65 5.22 -11.68
C HIS A 276 -6.52 6.21 -10.52
N ASP A 277 -6.48 7.51 -10.82
CA ASP A 277 -6.44 8.59 -9.84
C ASP A 277 -7.86 9.09 -9.56
N LEU A 278 -8.49 8.49 -8.57
CA LEU A 278 -9.89 8.76 -8.24
C LEU A 278 -10.10 10.02 -7.39
N ARG A 279 -9.10 10.91 -7.20
CA ARG A 279 -9.22 12.06 -6.30
C ARG A 279 -10.47 12.91 -6.56
N ASP A 280 -10.71 13.25 -7.80
CA ASP A 280 -11.87 14.06 -8.19
C ASP A 280 -13.14 13.22 -8.34
N ALA A 281 -13.01 11.99 -8.81
CA ALA A 281 -14.12 11.08 -9.05
C ALA A 281 -14.70 10.47 -7.76
N LEU A 282 -13.97 10.52 -6.64
CA LEU A 282 -14.45 10.04 -5.33
C LEU A 282 -15.39 11.04 -4.63
N ALA A 283 -15.34 12.33 -4.98
CA ALA A 283 -16.13 13.35 -4.30
C ALA A 283 -17.64 13.03 -4.20
N PRO A 284 -18.32 12.53 -5.26
CA PRO A 284 -19.73 12.15 -5.17
C PRO A 284 -20.02 10.94 -4.28
N PHE A 285 -19.01 10.10 -3.98
CA PHE A 285 -19.13 8.84 -3.23
C PHE A 285 -18.54 8.91 -1.82
N THR A 286 -18.12 10.11 -1.40
CA THR A 286 -17.50 10.31 -0.10
C THR A 286 -18.44 9.94 1.05
N ASP A 287 -19.71 10.30 0.94
CA ASP A 287 -20.73 9.97 1.95
C ASP A 287 -20.93 8.46 2.08
N GLU A 288 -20.90 7.71 0.97
CA GLU A 288 -21.01 6.25 0.95
C GLU A 288 -19.78 5.59 1.62
N LEU A 289 -18.58 6.10 1.33
CA LEU A 289 -17.34 5.65 1.96
C LEU A 289 -17.36 5.90 3.47
N VAL A 290 -17.78 7.09 3.90
CA VAL A 290 -17.89 7.46 5.31
C VAL A 290 -18.97 6.61 6.00
N ALA A 291 -20.14 6.45 5.39
CA ALA A 291 -21.22 5.61 5.94
C ALA A 291 -20.77 4.15 6.10
N PHE A 292 -20.04 3.58 5.13
CA PHE A 292 -19.44 2.26 5.24
C PHE A 292 -18.49 2.16 6.45
N LEU A 293 -17.57 3.10 6.61
CA LEU A 293 -16.62 3.10 7.73
C LEU A 293 -17.33 3.24 9.09
N ILE A 294 -18.34 4.11 9.20
CA ILE A 294 -19.15 4.27 10.40
C ILE A 294 -19.83 2.95 10.77
N ALA A 295 -20.49 2.31 9.81
CA ALA A 295 -21.21 1.05 10.04
C ALA A 295 -20.25 -0.06 10.48
N ALA A 296 -19.15 -0.25 9.74
CA ALA A 296 -18.18 -1.30 9.99
C ALA A 296 -17.40 -1.13 11.31
N THR A 297 -17.09 0.12 11.71
CA THR A 297 -16.38 0.38 12.98
C THR A 297 -17.29 0.39 14.21
N ARG A 298 -18.61 0.48 14.06
CA ARG A 298 -19.58 0.35 15.14
C ARG A 298 -20.02 -1.09 15.40
N ALA A 299 -20.04 -1.92 14.37
CA ALA A 299 -20.45 -3.31 14.49
C ALA A 299 -19.49 -4.11 15.40
N PRO A 300 -19.98 -5.12 16.15
CA PRO A 300 -19.07 -6.09 16.77
C PRO A 300 -18.21 -6.80 15.71
N ALA A 301 -17.05 -7.36 16.09
CA ALA A 301 -16.22 -8.13 15.17
C ALA A 301 -17.08 -9.20 14.49
N LEU A 302 -16.86 -9.46 13.19
CA LEU A 302 -17.44 -10.61 12.55
C LEU A 302 -17.02 -11.83 13.37
N ALA A 303 -17.98 -12.50 14.00
CA ALA A 303 -17.71 -13.75 14.71
C ALA A 303 -17.15 -14.74 13.69
N ASP A 304 -16.14 -15.51 14.10
CA ASP A 304 -15.58 -16.59 13.30
C ASP A 304 -16.74 -17.48 12.81
N ALA A 305 -16.99 -17.46 11.49
CA ALA A 305 -18.01 -18.24 10.83
C ALA A 305 -17.39 -19.50 10.22
#